data_978bc6c42f5cffa927ebfabf4e9af9a8
#
_entry.id   978bc6c42f5cffa927ebfabf4e9af9a8
#
_cell.length_a   1.000
_cell.length_b   1.000
_cell.length_c   1.000
_cell.angle_alpha   90.00
_cell.angle_beta   90.00
_cell.angle_gamma   90.00
#
_symmetry.space_group_name_H-M   'P 1'
#
loop_
_entity.id
_entity.type
_entity.pdbx_description
1 polymer ?
#
loop_
_entity_poly.entity_id
_entity_poly.type
_entity_poly.pdbx_seq_one_letter_code
_entity_poly.pdbx_strand_id
1 'polypeptide(L)'
;MNKALLVIDTQDSFYHTPYWSVRDVADFQHNLTQLIAAFQRNQHKVIKILHSRDDVPDSPFNPASGFVKPMAFLDMQFDKTFHKSVHNAFTDTGLAMWLKRNNIDCVAISGIRTEQCCETTARVASDLGFQVEFVTDATLTFDMQHQPNGQRFRADEIKVRTELVLAERFATICKTQDFVA
;
A
#
# COMPACT_ATOMS: atom_id res chain seq x y z
N MET A 1 -18.11 -2.92 12.50
CA MET A 1 -17.69 -2.37 11.20
C MET A 1 -16.86 -3.42 10.50
N ASN A 2 -17.20 -3.76 9.28
CA ASN A 2 -16.41 -4.72 8.48
C ASN A 2 -15.26 -3.99 7.80
N LYS A 3 -14.04 -4.46 8.07
CA LYS A 3 -12.82 -3.83 7.53
C LYS A 3 -12.10 -4.73 6.54
N ALA A 4 -11.35 -4.12 5.64
CA ALA A 4 -10.36 -4.82 4.82
C ALA A 4 -9.01 -4.10 4.87
N LEU A 5 -7.93 -4.86 4.97
CA LEU A 5 -6.57 -4.38 4.80
C LEU A 5 -6.17 -4.51 3.33
N LEU A 6 -5.76 -3.42 2.72
CA LEU A 6 -5.18 -3.39 1.38
C LEU A 6 -3.65 -3.37 1.49
N VAL A 7 -3.02 -4.47 1.13
CA VAL A 7 -1.56 -4.60 1.05
C VAL A 7 -1.14 -4.28 -0.38
N ILE A 8 -0.70 -3.04 -0.59
CA ILE A 8 -0.49 -2.46 -1.92
C ILE A 8 0.97 -2.64 -2.34
N ASP A 9 1.16 -3.24 -3.51
CA ASP A 9 2.43 -3.31 -4.25
C ASP A 9 3.64 -3.76 -3.41
N THR A 10 3.44 -4.56 -2.37
CA THR A 10 4.54 -5.14 -1.59
C THR A 10 5.09 -6.35 -2.36
N GLN A 11 5.87 -6.05 -3.42
CA GLN A 11 6.30 -7.00 -4.44
C GLN A 11 7.79 -6.89 -4.78
N ASP A 12 8.37 -7.99 -5.28
CA ASP A 12 9.79 -8.13 -5.58
C ASP A 12 10.30 -7.12 -6.62
N SER A 13 9.42 -6.60 -7.49
CA SER A 13 9.75 -5.58 -8.48
C SER A 13 10.53 -4.40 -7.89
N PHE A 14 10.24 -4.01 -6.65
CA PHE A 14 10.91 -2.89 -5.98
C PHE A 14 12.38 -3.15 -5.71
N TYR A 15 12.80 -4.39 -5.45
CA TYR A 15 14.22 -4.72 -5.25
C TYR A 15 15.10 -4.37 -6.46
N HIS A 16 14.50 -4.27 -7.64
CA HIS A 16 15.17 -4.01 -8.92
C HIS A 16 15.03 -2.56 -9.38
N THR A 17 14.58 -1.66 -8.51
CA THR A 17 14.49 -0.22 -8.83
C THR A 17 15.77 0.52 -8.40
N PRO A 18 16.18 1.58 -9.12
CA PRO A 18 17.40 2.33 -8.79
C PRO A 18 17.29 3.12 -7.46
N TYR A 19 16.09 3.33 -6.94
CA TYR A 19 15.85 4.03 -5.67
C TYR A 19 15.64 3.09 -4.48
N TRP A 20 15.73 1.77 -4.68
CA TRP A 20 15.56 0.82 -3.59
C TRP A 20 16.57 1.09 -2.45
N SER A 21 16.09 1.05 -1.23
CA SER A 21 16.89 1.20 -0.02
C SER A 21 16.39 0.24 1.05
N VAL A 22 17.32 -0.39 1.77
CA VAL A 22 17.00 -1.33 2.85
C VAL A 22 16.78 -0.65 4.20
N ARG A 23 17.00 0.67 4.29
CA ARG A 23 17.04 1.42 5.56
C ARG A 23 15.82 1.19 6.45
N ASP A 24 14.62 1.31 5.91
CA ASP A 24 13.37 1.23 6.67
C ASP A 24 12.61 -0.09 6.43
N VAL A 25 13.24 -1.05 5.75
CA VAL A 25 12.59 -2.29 5.30
C VAL A 25 12.26 -3.21 6.47
N ALA A 26 13.16 -3.35 7.45
CA ALA A 26 12.95 -4.25 8.58
C ALA A 26 11.74 -3.82 9.43
N ASP A 27 11.62 -2.53 9.74
CA ASP A 27 10.50 -1.98 10.50
C ASP A 27 9.19 -2.09 9.70
N PHE A 28 9.23 -1.78 8.41
CA PHE A 28 8.09 -1.96 7.51
C PHE A 28 7.60 -3.41 7.48
N GLN A 29 8.51 -4.38 7.31
CA GLN A 29 8.17 -5.80 7.29
C GLN A 29 7.55 -6.25 8.61
N HIS A 30 8.16 -5.85 9.74
CA HIS A 30 7.65 -6.15 11.08
C HIS A 30 6.23 -5.60 11.25
N ASN A 31 6.02 -4.31 11.00
CA ASN A 31 4.73 -3.65 11.17
C ASN A 31 3.65 -4.25 10.25
N LEU A 32 3.97 -4.45 8.97
CA LEU A 32 3.02 -5.02 8.03
C LEU A 32 2.62 -6.46 8.40
N THR A 33 3.56 -7.28 8.85
CA THR A 33 3.27 -8.65 9.32
C THR A 33 2.35 -8.63 10.54
N GLN A 34 2.63 -7.77 11.51
CA GLN A 34 1.78 -7.58 12.70
C GLN A 34 0.38 -7.12 12.33
N LEU A 35 0.27 -6.16 11.43
CA LEU A 35 -1.00 -5.62 10.95
C LEU A 35 -1.83 -6.70 10.25
N ILE A 36 -1.22 -7.48 9.35
CA ILE A 36 -1.88 -8.60 8.67
C ILE A 36 -2.41 -9.61 9.70
N ALA A 37 -1.57 -10.01 10.66
CA ALA A 37 -1.96 -10.94 11.71
C ALA A 37 -3.13 -10.41 12.56
N ALA A 38 -3.14 -9.12 12.88
CA ALA A 38 -4.24 -8.48 13.61
C ALA A 38 -5.56 -8.52 12.84
N PHE A 39 -5.53 -8.20 11.52
CA PHE A 39 -6.72 -8.27 10.67
C PHE A 39 -7.26 -9.70 10.56
N GLN A 40 -6.38 -10.68 10.38
CA GLN A 40 -6.78 -12.09 10.31
C GLN A 40 -7.37 -12.60 11.63
N ARG A 41 -6.76 -12.29 12.78
CA ARG A 41 -7.31 -12.64 14.11
C ARG A 41 -8.72 -12.09 14.31
N ASN A 42 -8.98 -10.87 13.85
CA ASN A 42 -10.27 -10.22 13.96
C ASN A 42 -11.25 -10.59 12.82
N GLN A 43 -10.91 -11.59 12.01
CA GLN A 43 -11.70 -12.08 10.88
C GLN A 43 -12.03 -10.99 9.85
N HIS A 44 -11.20 -9.96 9.76
CA HIS A 44 -11.24 -8.94 8.72
C HIS A 44 -10.54 -9.44 7.45
N LYS A 45 -10.92 -8.87 6.30
CA LYS A 45 -10.36 -9.27 5.01
C LYS A 45 -8.97 -8.70 4.80
N VAL A 46 -8.06 -9.51 4.24
CA VAL A 46 -6.72 -9.08 3.84
C VAL A 46 -6.57 -9.29 2.34
N ILE A 47 -6.34 -8.18 1.63
CA ILE A 47 -6.34 -8.13 0.17
C ILE A 47 -4.95 -7.75 -0.31
N LYS A 48 -4.39 -8.58 -1.19
CA LYS A 48 -3.13 -8.30 -1.86
C LYS A 48 -3.39 -7.58 -3.18
N ILE A 49 -2.65 -6.51 -3.44
CA ILE A 49 -2.70 -5.76 -4.68
C ILE A 49 -1.30 -5.73 -5.27
N LEU A 50 -1.17 -6.11 -6.54
CA LEU A 50 0.08 -6.09 -7.28
C LEU A 50 -0.03 -5.11 -8.45
N HIS A 51 1.05 -4.39 -8.72
CA HIS A 51 1.15 -3.46 -9.83
C HIS A 51 1.91 -4.09 -11.00
N SER A 52 1.38 -3.96 -12.22
CA SER A 52 2.06 -4.35 -13.44
C SER A 52 2.16 -3.20 -14.45
N ARG A 53 3.22 -3.23 -15.27
CA ARG A 53 3.50 -2.30 -16.35
C ARG A 53 3.76 -3.09 -17.63
N ASP A 54 2.68 -3.59 -18.24
CA ASP A 54 2.74 -4.40 -19.45
C ASP A 54 3.23 -3.59 -20.67
N ASP A 55 3.04 -2.27 -20.60
CA ASP A 55 3.45 -1.29 -21.61
C ASP A 55 4.97 -0.97 -21.63
N VAL A 56 5.73 -1.43 -20.63
CA VAL A 56 7.18 -1.16 -20.52
C VAL A 56 7.95 -2.47 -20.41
N PRO A 57 8.49 -3.01 -21.53
CA PRO A 57 9.09 -4.34 -21.56
C PRO A 57 10.25 -4.55 -20.57
N ASP A 58 11.10 -3.55 -20.37
CA ASP A 58 12.29 -3.64 -19.51
C ASP A 58 12.03 -3.24 -18.04
N SER A 59 10.77 -2.99 -17.70
CA SER A 59 10.40 -2.63 -16.33
C SER A 59 10.45 -3.84 -15.39
N PRO A 60 10.97 -3.70 -14.16
CA PRO A 60 10.82 -4.75 -13.14
C PRO A 60 9.35 -4.99 -12.75
N PHE A 61 8.45 -4.08 -13.14
CA PHE A 61 7.00 -4.24 -12.98
C PHE A 61 6.33 -4.87 -14.21
N ASN A 62 7.07 -5.23 -15.26
CA ASN A 62 6.53 -6.01 -16.36
C ASN A 62 6.34 -7.47 -15.91
N PRO A 63 5.19 -8.10 -16.16
CA PRO A 63 4.95 -9.50 -15.79
C PRO A 63 6.02 -10.47 -16.33
N ALA A 64 6.56 -10.19 -17.53
CA ALA A 64 7.61 -11.01 -18.13
C ALA A 64 8.94 -10.97 -17.34
N SER A 65 9.17 -9.97 -16.47
CA SER A 65 10.35 -9.91 -15.59
C SER A 65 10.41 -11.03 -14.56
N GLY A 66 9.26 -11.62 -14.21
CA GLY A 66 9.14 -12.59 -13.12
C GLY A 66 9.15 -11.96 -11.71
N PHE A 67 9.20 -10.63 -11.59
CA PHE A 67 9.26 -9.91 -10.32
C PHE A 67 7.91 -9.36 -9.84
N VAL A 68 6.84 -9.48 -10.63
CA VAL A 68 5.47 -9.09 -10.23
C VAL A 68 4.87 -10.21 -9.36
N LYS A 69 5.45 -10.37 -8.18
CA LYS A 69 5.04 -11.33 -7.14
C LYS A 69 5.29 -10.74 -5.76
N PRO A 70 4.55 -11.20 -4.72
CA PRO A 70 4.75 -10.66 -3.36
C PRO A 70 6.17 -10.91 -2.86
N MET A 71 6.67 -9.98 -2.03
CA MET A 71 7.94 -10.16 -1.30
C MET A 71 7.87 -11.42 -0.44
N ALA A 72 8.99 -12.11 -0.28
CA ALA A 72 9.07 -13.43 0.35
C ALA A 72 8.51 -13.49 1.78
N PHE A 73 8.58 -12.40 2.55
CA PHE A 73 8.03 -12.35 3.90
C PHE A 73 6.48 -12.37 3.94
N LEU A 74 5.82 -12.15 2.81
CA LEU A 74 4.35 -12.25 2.65
C LEU A 74 3.92 -13.66 2.26
N ASP A 75 4.53 -14.67 2.84
CA ASP A 75 4.15 -16.08 2.66
C ASP A 75 2.99 -16.45 3.60
N MET A 76 1.84 -15.81 3.38
CA MET A 76 0.59 -16.09 4.07
C MET A 76 -0.59 -16.02 3.11
N GLN A 77 -1.74 -16.54 3.57
CA GLN A 77 -2.97 -16.49 2.77
C GLN A 77 -3.57 -15.08 2.75
N PHE A 78 -4.04 -14.70 1.57
CA PHE A 78 -4.83 -13.50 1.34
C PHE A 78 -6.23 -13.89 0.89
N ASP A 79 -7.25 -13.14 1.30
CA ASP A 79 -8.64 -13.41 0.88
C ASP A 79 -8.83 -13.19 -0.63
N LYS A 80 -8.09 -12.24 -1.20
CA LYS A 80 -8.14 -11.92 -2.63
C LYS A 80 -6.86 -11.27 -3.11
N THR A 81 -6.53 -11.48 -4.38
CA THR A 81 -5.48 -10.75 -5.09
C THR A 81 -6.10 -9.96 -6.24
N PHE A 82 -5.68 -8.70 -6.38
CA PHE A 82 -6.00 -7.85 -7.53
C PHE A 82 -4.72 -7.39 -8.22
N HIS A 83 -4.81 -7.19 -9.52
CA HIS A 83 -3.75 -6.61 -10.34
C HIS A 83 -4.21 -5.25 -10.85
N LYS A 84 -3.34 -4.26 -10.80
CA LYS A 84 -3.57 -2.90 -11.30
C LYS A 84 -2.45 -2.46 -12.23
N SER A 85 -2.77 -1.57 -13.15
CA SER A 85 -1.81 -0.94 -14.08
C SER A 85 -1.61 0.56 -13.84
N VAL A 86 -2.37 1.13 -12.90
CA VAL A 86 -2.31 2.56 -12.50
C VAL A 86 -1.99 2.68 -11.02
N HIS A 87 -1.80 3.91 -10.51
CA HIS A 87 -1.37 4.12 -9.12
C HIS A 87 -2.43 3.72 -8.09
N ASN A 88 -3.71 4.10 -8.28
CA ASN A 88 -4.75 3.68 -7.34
C ASN A 88 -5.18 2.22 -7.58
N ALA A 89 -5.67 1.58 -6.53
CA ALA A 89 -6.06 0.17 -6.56
C ALA A 89 -7.47 -0.08 -7.11
N PHE A 90 -8.24 0.96 -7.44
CA PHE A 90 -9.65 0.82 -7.80
C PHE A 90 -9.92 0.86 -9.30
N THR A 91 -9.10 1.60 -10.07
CA THR A 91 -9.29 1.75 -11.51
C THR A 91 -9.08 0.41 -12.23
N ASP A 92 -10.09 -0.03 -12.95
CA ASP A 92 -10.13 -1.23 -13.80
C ASP A 92 -9.82 -2.56 -13.09
N THR A 93 -9.91 -2.61 -11.75
CA THR A 93 -9.60 -3.82 -10.96
C THR A 93 -10.84 -4.57 -10.49
N GLY A 94 -11.99 -3.90 -10.39
CA GLY A 94 -13.19 -4.45 -9.74
C GLY A 94 -13.14 -4.48 -8.21
N LEU A 95 -12.09 -3.91 -7.58
CA LEU A 95 -11.92 -3.89 -6.13
C LEU A 95 -13.10 -3.25 -5.40
N ALA A 96 -13.59 -2.09 -5.87
CA ALA A 96 -14.72 -1.40 -5.23
C ALA A 96 -15.98 -2.28 -5.17
N MET A 97 -16.28 -2.97 -6.26
CA MET A 97 -17.42 -3.89 -6.33
C MET A 97 -17.24 -5.10 -5.39
N TRP A 98 -16.02 -5.64 -5.35
CA TRP A 98 -15.71 -6.76 -4.45
C TRP A 98 -15.85 -6.36 -2.98
N LEU A 99 -15.33 -5.19 -2.57
CA LEU A 99 -15.46 -4.67 -1.22
C LEU A 99 -16.94 -4.51 -0.83
N LYS A 100 -17.74 -3.86 -1.68
CA LYS A 100 -19.19 -3.67 -1.44
C LYS A 100 -19.95 -4.99 -1.32
N ARG A 101 -19.65 -5.98 -2.17
CA ARG A 101 -20.27 -7.32 -2.10
C ARG A 101 -19.92 -8.09 -0.82
N ASN A 102 -18.79 -7.76 -0.19
CA ASN A 102 -18.38 -8.33 1.09
C ASN A 102 -18.78 -7.47 2.29
N ASN A 103 -19.64 -6.45 2.07
CA ASN A 103 -20.11 -5.50 3.09
C ASN A 103 -18.96 -4.81 3.83
N ILE A 104 -17.90 -4.45 3.12
CA ILE A 104 -16.76 -3.71 3.66
C ILE A 104 -17.05 -2.21 3.55
N ASP A 105 -16.99 -1.52 4.68
CA ASP A 105 -17.25 -0.09 4.79
C ASP A 105 -15.97 0.71 5.06
N CYS A 106 -14.94 0.04 5.59
CA CYS A 106 -13.67 0.66 5.96
C CYS A 106 -12.50 -0.10 5.34
N VAL A 107 -11.55 0.64 4.78
CA VAL A 107 -10.31 0.09 4.23
C VAL A 107 -9.10 0.65 4.98
N ALA A 108 -8.23 -0.23 5.47
CA ALA A 108 -6.93 0.12 5.98
C ALA A 108 -5.90 0.04 4.84
N ILE A 109 -5.05 1.05 4.69
CA ILE A 109 -4.07 1.16 3.61
C ILE A 109 -2.67 0.90 4.14
N SER A 110 -1.96 -0.02 3.49
CA SER A 110 -0.55 -0.36 3.74
C SER A 110 0.17 -0.68 2.44
N GLY A 111 1.50 -0.78 2.45
CA GLY A 111 2.30 -1.21 1.30
C GLY A 111 3.27 -0.16 0.76
N ILE A 112 3.54 -0.17 -0.55
CA ILE A 112 4.58 0.63 -1.24
C ILE A 112 3.97 1.36 -2.46
N ARG A 113 4.29 2.62 -2.77
CA ARG A 113 5.00 3.62 -1.96
C ARG A 113 3.99 4.50 -1.23
N THR A 114 4.36 4.96 -0.05
CA THR A 114 3.52 5.78 0.83
C THR A 114 2.83 6.92 0.09
N GLU A 115 3.58 7.79 -0.59
CA GLU A 115 3.12 9.02 -1.25
C GLU A 115 2.58 8.81 -2.68
N GLN A 116 2.67 7.58 -3.20
CA GLN A 116 2.20 7.23 -4.55
C GLN A 116 0.98 6.31 -4.49
N CYS A 117 1.21 5.00 -4.64
CA CYS A 117 0.11 4.05 -4.75
C CYS A 117 -0.76 4.02 -3.48
N CYS A 118 -0.15 4.14 -2.28
CA CYS A 118 -0.92 4.15 -1.03
C CYS A 118 -1.73 5.44 -0.89
N GLU A 119 -1.12 6.63 -1.04
CA GLU A 119 -1.82 7.91 -0.95
C GLU A 119 -2.92 8.03 -2.02
N THR A 120 -2.61 7.69 -3.28
CA THR A 120 -3.59 7.77 -4.37
C THR A 120 -4.77 6.83 -4.11
N THR A 121 -4.52 5.61 -3.62
CA THR A 121 -5.58 4.67 -3.26
C THR A 121 -6.43 5.19 -2.10
N ALA A 122 -5.83 5.80 -1.08
CA ALA A 122 -6.55 6.37 0.05
C ALA A 122 -7.52 7.48 -0.39
N ARG A 123 -7.08 8.39 -1.26
CA ARG A 123 -7.93 9.46 -1.81
C ARG A 123 -9.10 8.90 -2.61
N VAL A 124 -8.85 7.95 -3.52
CA VAL A 124 -9.91 7.33 -4.32
C VAL A 124 -10.86 6.50 -3.44
N ALA A 125 -10.37 5.80 -2.43
CA ALA A 125 -11.22 5.08 -1.48
C ALA A 125 -12.20 6.03 -0.77
N SER A 126 -11.70 7.17 -0.28
CA SER A 126 -12.50 8.22 0.33
C SER A 126 -13.57 8.77 -0.64
N ASP A 127 -13.18 9.08 -1.89
CA ASP A 127 -14.11 9.58 -2.92
C ASP A 127 -15.20 8.55 -3.28
N LEU A 128 -14.90 7.25 -3.16
CA LEU A 128 -15.86 6.15 -3.35
C LEU A 128 -16.75 5.89 -2.12
N GLY A 129 -16.57 6.65 -1.03
CA GLY A 129 -17.39 6.61 0.17
C GLY A 129 -16.94 5.57 1.21
N PHE A 130 -15.76 5.00 1.09
CA PHE A 130 -15.18 4.15 2.14
C PHE A 130 -14.61 5.01 3.27
N GLN A 131 -14.72 4.54 4.50
CA GLN A 131 -13.85 5.03 5.57
C GLN A 131 -12.43 4.53 5.31
N VAL A 132 -11.44 5.39 5.54
CA VAL A 132 -10.04 5.07 5.25
C VAL A 132 -9.19 5.22 6.52
N GLU A 133 -8.47 4.16 6.85
CA GLU A 133 -7.43 4.14 7.87
C GLU A 133 -6.07 4.03 7.18
N PHE A 134 -5.25 5.08 7.27
CA PHE A 134 -3.93 5.08 6.63
C PHE A 134 -2.87 4.69 7.65
N VAL A 135 -2.33 3.47 7.52
CA VAL A 135 -1.39 2.90 8.51
C VAL A 135 0.03 3.21 8.09
N THR A 136 0.50 4.41 8.43
CA THR A 136 1.74 4.98 7.89
C THR A 136 2.99 4.14 8.19
N ASP A 137 3.11 3.56 9.38
CA ASP A 137 4.26 2.73 9.77
C ASP A 137 4.27 1.35 9.09
N ALA A 138 3.12 0.93 8.51
CA ALA A 138 3.01 -0.22 7.62
C ALA A 138 3.08 0.18 6.13
N THR A 139 3.59 1.37 5.81
CA THR A 139 3.94 1.78 4.45
C THR A 139 5.44 1.98 4.31
N LEU A 140 5.96 1.85 3.09
CA LEU A 140 7.36 2.09 2.76
C LEU A 140 7.48 3.14 1.65
N THR A 141 8.46 4.01 1.78
CA THR A 141 8.90 4.92 0.72
C THR A 141 10.41 5.15 0.80
N PHE A 142 10.95 5.93 -0.11
CA PHE A 142 12.38 6.16 -0.30
C PHE A 142 12.65 7.65 -0.39
N ASP A 143 13.90 8.06 -0.09
CA ASP A 143 14.32 9.44 -0.27
C ASP A 143 14.09 9.90 -1.71
N MET A 144 13.66 11.13 -1.88
CA MET A 144 13.40 11.75 -3.18
C MET A 144 14.16 13.05 -3.33
N GLN A 145 14.51 13.38 -4.56
CA GLN A 145 15.13 14.68 -4.90
C GLN A 145 14.14 15.53 -5.70
N HIS A 146 13.90 16.74 -5.25
CA HIS A 146 13.11 17.73 -5.97
C HIS A 146 13.92 18.24 -7.16
N GLN A 147 13.51 17.86 -8.37
CA GLN A 147 14.28 18.10 -9.59
C GLN A 147 14.60 19.60 -9.85
N PRO A 148 13.67 20.54 -9.65
CA PRO A 148 13.93 21.96 -9.95
C PRO A 148 15.03 22.61 -9.11
N ASN A 149 15.19 22.25 -7.83
CA ASN A 149 16.14 22.90 -6.92
C ASN A 149 17.17 21.96 -6.28
N GLY A 150 17.10 20.65 -6.61
CA GLY A 150 18.02 19.64 -6.06
C GLY A 150 17.81 19.29 -4.58
N GLN A 151 16.80 19.84 -3.91
CA GLN A 151 16.53 19.57 -2.51
C GLN A 151 16.18 18.09 -2.32
N ARG A 152 16.84 17.44 -1.36
CA ARG A 152 16.54 16.06 -0.97
C ARG A 152 15.49 16.05 0.14
N PHE A 153 14.50 15.19 -0.01
CA PHE A 153 13.51 14.87 1.00
C PHE A 153 13.73 13.41 1.43
N ARG A 154 13.83 13.21 2.75
CA ARG A 154 14.00 11.85 3.30
C ARG A 154 12.66 11.12 3.34
N ALA A 155 12.70 9.80 3.42
CA ALA A 155 11.52 8.96 3.48
C ALA A 155 10.58 9.33 4.65
N ASP A 156 11.13 9.67 5.81
CA ASP A 156 10.35 10.11 6.98
C ASP A 156 9.64 11.45 6.75
N GLU A 157 10.28 12.41 6.09
CA GLU A 157 9.67 13.71 5.73
C GLU A 157 8.53 13.51 4.72
N ILE A 158 8.70 12.60 3.77
CA ILE A 158 7.66 12.24 2.79
C ILE A 158 6.46 11.59 3.48
N LYS A 159 6.68 10.69 4.44
CA LYS A 159 5.62 10.09 5.25
C LYS A 159 4.84 11.15 6.02
N VAL A 160 5.53 12.06 6.71
CA VAL A 160 4.88 13.18 7.43
C VAL A 160 4.06 14.06 6.49
N ARG A 161 4.59 14.39 5.30
CA ARG A 161 3.84 15.13 4.29
C ARG A 161 2.58 14.39 3.85
N THR A 162 2.66 13.06 3.67
CA THR A 162 1.50 12.24 3.28
C THR A 162 0.44 12.20 4.39
N GLU A 163 0.85 12.03 5.64
CA GLU A 163 -0.05 12.13 6.79
C GLU A 163 -0.77 13.49 6.81
N LEU A 164 0.00 14.58 6.66
CA LEU A 164 -0.54 15.96 6.69
C LEU A 164 -1.66 16.19 5.68
N VAL A 165 -1.51 15.68 4.45
CA VAL A 165 -2.49 15.93 3.39
C VAL A 165 -3.66 14.97 3.39
N LEU A 166 -3.55 13.82 4.06
CA LEU A 166 -4.63 12.85 4.20
C LEU A 166 -5.48 13.04 5.45
N ALA A 167 -4.86 13.51 6.54
CA ALA A 167 -5.49 13.64 7.84
C ALA A 167 -6.79 14.48 7.77
N GLU A 168 -7.81 14.04 8.52
CA GLU A 168 -9.09 14.73 8.71
C GLU A 168 -9.94 14.92 7.44
N ARG A 169 -9.35 14.74 6.26
CA ARG A 169 -10.06 14.95 4.99
C ARG A 169 -10.31 13.64 4.22
N PHE A 170 -9.29 12.82 4.07
CA PHE A 170 -9.35 11.59 3.27
C PHE A 170 -9.22 10.33 4.12
N ALA A 171 -8.50 10.42 5.24
CA ALA A 171 -8.21 9.27 6.06
C ALA A 171 -8.00 9.63 7.53
N THR A 172 -8.25 8.66 8.40
CA THR A 172 -7.70 8.63 9.75
C THR A 172 -6.28 8.10 9.69
N ILE A 173 -5.31 8.85 10.23
CA ILE A 173 -3.93 8.39 10.31
C ILE A 173 -3.80 7.43 11.49
N CYS A 174 -3.30 6.24 11.23
CA CYS A 174 -3.13 5.17 12.19
C CYS A 174 -1.70 4.64 12.22
N LYS A 175 -1.38 3.91 13.27
CA LYS A 175 -0.18 3.08 13.41
C LYS A 175 -0.56 1.62 13.59
N THR A 176 0.35 0.72 13.28
CA THR A 176 0.14 -0.73 13.46
C THR A 176 -0.33 -1.06 14.88
N GLN A 177 0.21 -0.38 15.90
CA GLN A 177 -0.15 -0.58 17.30
C GLN A 177 -1.64 -0.37 17.59
N ASP A 178 -2.33 0.47 16.83
CA ASP A 178 -3.77 0.73 17.01
C ASP A 178 -4.64 -0.50 16.68
N PHE A 179 -4.08 -1.51 16.02
CA PHE A 179 -4.77 -2.73 15.59
C PHE A 179 -4.32 -4.00 16.34
N VAL A 180 -3.16 -3.97 17.02
CA VAL A 180 -2.57 -5.18 17.64
C VAL A 180 -2.85 -5.29 19.14
N ALA A 181 -3.54 -4.31 19.72
CA ALA A 181 -3.93 -4.29 21.12
C ALA A 181 -4.99 -5.34 21.47
#